data_b29f8f498fec852508b5458aeb5a09a6
#
_entry.id   b29f8f498fec852508b5458aeb5a09a6
#
_cell.length_a   1.000
_cell.length_b   1.000
_cell.length_c   1.000
_cell.angle_alpha   90.00
_cell.angle_beta   90.00
_cell.angle_gamma   90.00
#
_symmetry.space_group_name_H-M   'P 1'
#
loop_
_entity.id
_entity.type
_entity.pdbx_description
1 polymer ?
#
loop_
_entity_poly.entity_id
_entity_poly.type
_entity_poly.pdbx_seq_one_letter_code
_entity_poly.pdbx_strand_id
1 'polypeptide(L)'
;MVDNYRVVTNSPYGRKRYVEILVEYLLASRPIIDKHVFWLNTNVEEDLVYLESLVIQYPDFFEVIKLPYIEEYKYTSKNVARFYEYCIDPDTVYCKIDDDIIWFEHNEFENFIRFRINNPQYFLVFANTVNNALNYYIHDKIGALTIHNDFPPTTYSSVSAAWYNYSYAVRHFMCFYNHFKNGTLSEMKFDKWVLTEYERYSINFFSWMGSEFGKFVHCGKDDEKWLTEIKPAEREKPNCIYGRFLAVHYAYYTQRSELDKQPQILEIFRKLCKEIKNG
;
A
#
# COMPACT_ATOMS: atom_id res chain seq x y z
N MET A 1 -8.83 15.16 -9.85
CA MET A 1 -8.06 14.89 -11.09
C MET A 1 -6.68 15.50 -11.00
N VAL A 2 -5.65 14.80 -11.50
CA VAL A 2 -4.26 15.28 -11.59
C VAL A 2 -3.84 15.21 -13.06
N ASP A 3 -3.36 16.33 -13.61
CA ASP A 3 -2.89 16.44 -15.01
C ASP A 3 -3.86 15.82 -16.05
N ASN A 4 -5.17 16.05 -15.88
CA ASN A 4 -6.28 15.52 -16.67
C ASN A 4 -6.60 14.02 -16.48
N TYR A 5 -5.91 13.32 -15.59
CA TYR A 5 -6.24 11.95 -15.23
C TYR A 5 -7.14 11.90 -13.99
N ARG A 6 -8.12 10.99 -14.02
CA ARG A 6 -8.83 10.60 -12.80
C ARG A 6 -7.90 9.84 -11.89
N VAL A 7 -8.13 9.92 -10.58
CA VAL A 7 -7.38 9.16 -9.57
C VAL A 7 -8.35 8.30 -8.79
N VAL A 8 -8.26 6.99 -8.96
CA VAL A 8 -9.10 6.02 -8.27
C VAL A 8 -8.23 5.12 -7.39
N THR A 9 -8.53 5.11 -6.11
CA THR A 9 -7.84 4.23 -5.16
C THR A 9 -8.67 3.00 -4.84
N ASN A 10 -8.03 1.88 -4.56
CA ASN A 10 -8.66 0.58 -4.41
C ASN A 10 -8.08 -0.15 -3.20
N SER A 11 -8.93 -0.70 -2.35
CA SER A 11 -8.52 -1.55 -1.24
C SER A 11 -9.28 -2.87 -1.22
N PRO A 12 -8.58 -4.04 -1.30
CA PRO A 12 -9.16 -5.30 -0.86
C PRO A 12 -9.51 -5.20 0.63
N TYR A 13 -10.80 -5.13 0.96
CA TYR A 13 -11.26 -4.84 2.32
C TYR A 13 -11.58 -6.09 3.13
N GLY A 14 -10.99 -6.20 4.32
CA GLY A 14 -11.27 -7.31 5.24
C GLY A 14 -11.12 -7.01 6.72
N ARG A 15 -10.70 -5.77 7.10
CA ARG A 15 -10.31 -5.51 8.50
C ARG A 15 -10.61 -4.08 8.95
N LYS A 16 -11.80 -3.85 9.48
CA LYS A 16 -12.25 -2.57 10.04
C LYS A 16 -11.19 -1.87 10.89
N ARG A 17 -10.55 -2.59 11.82
CA ARG A 17 -9.60 -2.02 12.80
C ARG A 17 -8.43 -1.23 12.22
N TYR A 18 -8.07 -1.49 10.96
CA TYR A 18 -7.04 -0.76 10.25
C TYR A 18 -7.65 0.28 9.32
N VAL A 19 -8.75 -0.09 8.66
CA VAL A 19 -9.43 0.80 7.72
C VAL A 19 -9.98 2.04 8.40
N GLU A 20 -10.37 1.98 9.68
CA GLU A 20 -10.71 3.16 10.48
C GLU A 20 -9.60 4.22 10.52
N ILE A 21 -8.34 3.78 10.44
CA ILE A 21 -7.18 4.68 10.36
C ILE A 21 -6.97 5.13 8.90
N LEU A 22 -6.98 4.19 7.96
CA LEU A 22 -6.77 4.46 6.54
C LEU A 22 -7.77 5.49 5.99
N VAL A 23 -9.04 5.40 6.37
CA VAL A 23 -10.11 6.29 5.91
C VAL A 23 -9.79 7.76 6.18
N GLU A 24 -9.16 8.10 7.28
CA GLU A 24 -8.80 9.47 7.59
C GLU A 24 -7.77 10.05 6.60
N TYR A 25 -6.79 9.23 6.20
CA TYR A 25 -5.81 9.61 5.17
C TYR A 25 -6.45 9.71 3.79
N LEU A 26 -7.38 8.81 3.46
CA LEU A 26 -8.13 8.87 2.21
C LEU A 26 -8.98 10.14 2.14
N LEU A 27 -9.68 10.49 3.22
CA LEU A 27 -10.48 11.71 3.29
C LEU A 27 -9.62 12.98 3.22
N ALA A 28 -8.45 12.99 3.89
CA ALA A 28 -7.49 14.09 3.77
C ALA A 28 -6.95 14.24 2.33
N SER A 29 -6.88 13.14 1.58
CA SER A 29 -6.44 13.12 0.17
C SER A 29 -7.59 13.32 -0.83
N ARG A 30 -8.82 13.56 -0.40
CA ARG A 30 -9.99 13.73 -1.25
C ARG A 30 -9.85 14.84 -2.33
N PRO A 31 -9.10 15.93 -2.14
CA PRO A 31 -8.84 16.87 -3.22
C PRO A 31 -8.12 16.26 -4.43
N ILE A 32 -7.40 15.15 -4.23
CA ILE A 32 -6.61 14.44 -5.25
C ILE A 32 -7.33 13.16 -5.71
N ILE A 33 -7.93 12.42 -4.77
CA ILE A 33 -8.64 11.17 -5.04
C ILE A 33 -10.06 11.47 -5.49
N ASP A 34 -10.42 11.07 -6.70
CA ASP A 34 -11.78 11.23 -7.22
C ASP A 34 -12.75 10.19 -6.64
N LYS A 35 -12.29 8.99 -6.35
CA LYS A 35 -13.06 7.89 -5.76
C LYS A 35 -12.17 6.87 -5.07
N HIS A 36 -12.67 6.28 -3.99
CA HIS A 36 -12.08 5.10 -3.37
C HIS A 36 -13.05 3.91 -3.42
N VAL A 37 -12.55 2.77 -3.91
CA VAL A 37 -13.33 1.53 -4.04
C VAL A 37 -12.84 0.49 -3.04
N PHE A 38 -13.73 0.04 -2.18
CA PHE A 38 -13.51 -1.12 -1.32
C PHE A 38 -13.98 -2.38 -2.03
N TRP A 39 -13.06 -3.31 -2.27
CA TRP A 39 -13.35 -4.62 -2.84
C TRP A 39 -13.57 -5.61 -1.72
N LEU A 40 -14.81 -6.03 -1.53
CA LEU A 40 -15.23 -6.79 -0.36
C LEU A 40 -14.56 -8.17 -0.28
N ASN A 41 -13.83 -8.40 0.81
CA ASN A 41 -13.09 -9.64 1.09
C ASN A 41 -13.29 -10.12 2.54
N THR A 42 -14.46 -9.84 3.12
CA THR A 42 -14.86 -10.26 4.47
C THR A 42 -16.31 -10.69 4.51
N ASN A 43 -16.64 -11.54 5.49
CA ASN A 43 -18.01 -11.86 5.88
C ASN A 43 -18.25 -11.54 7.37
N VAL A 44 -17.36 -10.79 8.01
CA VAL A 44 -17.50 -10.37 9.40
C VAL A 44 -18.51 -9.22 9.46
N GLU A 45 -19.57 -9.40 10.24
CA GLU A 45 -20.68 -8.43 10.34
C GLU A 45 -20.22 -7.03 10.72
N GLU A 46 -19.33 -6.93 11.69
CA GLU A 46 -18.80 -5.63 12.13
C GLU A 46 -18.06 -4.88 11.01
N ASP A 47 -17.33 -5.61 10.16
CA ASP A 47 -16.65 -5.05 8.98
C ASP A 47 -17.67 -4.55 7.95
N LEU A 48 -18.73 -5.32 7.70
CA LEU A 48 -19.79 -4.98 6.74
C LEU A 48 -20.56 -3.73 7.16
N VAL A 49 -21.01 -3.68 8.43
CA VAL A 49 -21.73 -2.54 9.00
C VAL A 49 -20.88 -1.26 8.94
N TYR A 50 -19.58 -1.38 9.19
CA TYR A 50 -18.68 -0.23 9.09
C TYR A 50 -18.57 0.29 7.66
N LEU A 51 -18.38 -0.58 6.66
CA LEU A 51 -18.35 -0.18 5.26
C LEU A 51 -19.64 0.51 4.82
N GLU A 52 -20.78 -0.06 5.20
CA GLU A 52 -22.09 0.51 4.88
C GLU A 52 -22.23 1.92 5.44
N SER A 53 -21.79 2.13 6.69
CA SER A 53 -21.78 3.46 7.32
C SER A 53 -20.92 4.46 6.57
N LEU A 54 -19.77 4.05 6.04
CA LEU A 54 -18.88 4.92 5.24
C LEU A 54 -19.53 5.35 3.92
N VAL A 55 -20.17 4.41 3.22
CA VAL A 55 -20.87 4.71 1.95
C VAL A 55 -22.05 5.64 2.18
N ILE A 56 -22.80 5.45 3.27
CA ILE A 56 -23.91 6.35 3.65
C ILE A 56 -23.37 7.76 3.95
N GLN A 57 -22.26 7.85 4.68
CA GLN A 57 -21.69 9.14 5.08
C GLN A 57 -21.00 9.89 3.90
N TYR A 58 -20.39 9.16 2.99
CA TYR A 58 -19.61 9.72 1.87
C TYR A 58 -19.95 9.04 0.54
N PRO A 59 -21.21 9.13 0.05
CA PRO A 59 -21.68 8.36 -1.10
C PRO A 59 -21.00 8.73 -2.43
N ASP A 60 -20.50 9.95 -2.53
CA ASP A 60 -19.80 10.43 -3.74
C ASP A 60 -18.31 10.01 -3.76
N PHE A 61 -17.80 9.50 -2.67
CA PHE A 61 -16.36 9.19 -2.51
C PHE A 61 -16.08 7.71 -2.32
N PHE A 62 -16.83 7.02 -1.46
CA PHE A 62 -16.65 5.58 -1.22
C PHE A 62 -17.63 4.74 -2.02
N GLU A 63 -17.11 3.69 -2.62
CA GLU A 63 -17.89 2.64 -3.27
C GLU A 63 -17.47 1.28 -2.72
N VAL A 64 -18.44 0.37 -2.60
CA VAL A 64 -18.19 -1.02 -2.19
C VAL A 64 -18.60 -1.95 -3.31
N ILE A 65 -17.67 -2.78 -3.76
CA ILE A 65 -17.93 -3.78 -4.80
C ILE A 65 -17.63 -5.17 -4.26
N LYS A 66 -18.61 -6.06 -4.41
CA LYS A 66 -18.45 -7.50 -4.15
C LYS A 66 -18.33 -8.21 -5.49
N LEU A 67 -17.18 -8.80 -5.76
CA LEU A 67 -17.00 -9.62 -6.95
C LEU A 67 -17.72 -10.96 -6.81
N PRO A 68 -18.30 -11.49 -7.90
CA PRO A 68 -18.84 -12.84 -7.92
C PRO A 68 -17.77 -13.85 -7.53
N TYR A 69 -18.13 -14.77 -6.64
CA TYR A 69 -17.25 -15.86 -6.26
C TYR A 69 -17.07 -16.83 -7.45
N ILE A 70 -15.83 -17.20 -7.71
CA ILE A 70 -15.47 -18.22 -8.70
C ILE A 70 -14.85 -19.40 -7.96
N GLU A 71 -15.43 -20.57 -8.07
CA GLU A 71 -15.05 -21.76 -7.30
C GLU A 71 -13.62 -22.24 -7.62
N GLU A 72 -13.14 -22.01 -8.83
CA GLU A 72 -11.76 -22.27 -9.25
C GLU A 72 -10.73 -21.56 -8.35
N TYR A 73 -11.11 -20.39 -7.83
CA TYR A 73 -10.30 -19.62 -6.89
C TYR A 73 -10.70 -19.95 -5.45
N LYS A 74 -10.23 -21.08 -4.94
CA LYS A 74 -10.57 -21.63 -3.62
C LYS A 74 -10.40 -20.67 -2.42
N TYR A 75 -9.71 -19.55 -2.61
CA TYR A 75 -9.44 -18.55 -1.56
C TYR A 75 -10.08 -17.21 -1.91
N THR A 76 -10.69 -16.58 -0.91
CA THR A 76 -11.33 -15.26 -1.07
C THR A 76 -10.35 -14.19 -1.55
N SER A 77 -9.10 -14.22 -1.08
CA SER A 77 -8.05 -13.29 -1.52
C SER A 77 -7.76 -13.35 -3.02
N LYS A 78 -7.86 -14.55 -3.63
CA LYS A 78 -7.68 -14.72 -5.08
C LYS A 78 -8.88 -14.20 -5.87
N ASN A 79 -10.08 -14.38 -5.32
CA ASN A 79 -11.27 -13.81 -5.93
C ASN A 79 -11.24 -12.29 -5.92
N VAL A 80 -10.83 -11.67 -4.81
CA VAL A 80 -10.76 -10.22 -4.72
C VAL A 80 -9.67 -9.63 -5.60
N ALA A 81 -8.55 -10.33 -5.81
CA ALA A 81 -7.47 -9.88 -6.71
C ALA A 81 -7.93 -9.67 -8.17
N ARG A 82 -9.09 -10.20 -8.56
CA ARG A 82 -9.69 -9.92 -9.87
C ARG A 82 -10.13 -8.47 -10.05
N PHE A 83 -10.11 -7.66 -9.02
CA PHE A 83 -10.47 -6.24 -9.14
C PHE A 83 -9.60 -5.50 -10.18
N TYR A 84 -8.39 -5.96 -10.43
CA TYR A 84 -7.52 -5.39 -11.47
C TYR A 84 -8.16 -5.43 -12.87
N GLU A 85 -9.03 -6.40 -13.15
CA GLU A 85 -9.76 -6.54 -14.41
C GLU A 85 -10.71 -5.36 -14.67
N TYR A 86 -11.09 -4.63 -13.62
CA TYR A 86 -12.01 -3.48 -13.65
C TYR A 86 -11.25 -2.14 -13.63
N CYS A 87 -9.96 -2.15 -13.39
CA CYS A 87 -9.13 -0.96 -13.24
C CYS A 87 -8.28 -0.69 -14.50
N ILE A 88 -8.94 -0.55 -15.65
CA ILE A 88 -8.36 -0.51 -16.99
C ILE A 88 -8.71 0.72 -17.83
N ASP A 89 -9.40 1.70 -17.27
CA ASP A 89 -9.73 2.96 -17.96
C ASP A 89 -8.41 3.72 -18.26
N PRO A 90 -8.11 4.02 -19.54
CA PRO A 90 -6.84 4.60 -19.94
C PRO A 90 -6.61 6.01 -19.39
N ASP A 91 -7.67 6.75 -19.09
CA ASP A 91 -7.61 8.12 -18.58
C ASP A 91 -7.62 8.17 -17.04
N THR A 92 -7.31 7.04 -16.39
CA THR A 92 -7.34 6.89 -14.94
C THR A 92 -6.00 6.38 -14.42
N VAL A 93 -5.49 7.05 -13.39
CA VAL A 93 -4.44 6.51 -12.50
C VAL A 93 -5.13 5.74 -11.40
N TYR A 94 -4.82 4.47 -11.31
CA TYR A 94 -5.29 3.62 -10.23
C TYR A 94 -4.21 3.45 -9.17
N CYS A 95 -4.63 3.35 -7.90
CA CYS A 95 -3.76 2.95 -6.80
C CYS A 95 -4.37 1.75 -6.10
N LYS A 96 -3.56 0.75 -5.77
CA LYS A 96 -3.89 -0.25 -4.76
C LYS A 96 -3.31 0.19 -3.43
N ILE A 97 -4.12 0.14 -2.39
CA ILE A 97 -3.76 0.44 -1.01
C ILE A 97 -4.28 -0.72 -0.17
N ASP A 98 -3.40 -1.49 0.48
CA ASP A 98 -3.84 -2.58 1.35
C ASP A 98 -4.66 -2.05 2.52
N ASP A 99 -5.64 -2.81 2.98
CA ASP A 99 -6.54 -2.41 4.06
C ASP A 99 -5.83 -2.26 5.43
N ASP A 100 -4.58 -2.68 5.53
CA ASP A 100 -3.69 -2.49 6.68
C ASP A 100 -2.55 -1.48 6.43
N ILE A 101 -2.72 -0.58 5.47
CA ILE A 101 -1.97 0.68 5.44
C ILE A 101 -2.55 1.59 6.52
N ILE A 102 -1.73 1.91 7.52
CA ILE A 102 -2.15 2.64 8.73
C ILE A 102 -1.61 4.07 8.79
N TRP A 103 -0.85 4.47 7.81
CA TRP A 103 -0.36 5.83 7.61
C TRP A 103 0.15 5.99 6.17
N PHE A 104 -0.06 7.15 5.58
CA PHE A 104 0.69 7.62 4.43
C PHE A 104 0.76 9.14 4.39
N GLU A 105 1.77 9.66 3.72
CA GLU A 105 2.05 11.10 3.64
C GLU A 105 1.06 11.77 2.68
N HIS A 106 -0.15 12.06 3.16
CA HIS A 106 -1.26 12.56 2.33
C HIS A 106 -0.91 13.85 1.57
N ASN A 107 -0.06 14.72 2.13
CA ASN A 107 0.41 15.96 1.47
C ASN A 107 1.33 15.68 0.27
N GLU A 108 1.98 14.52 0.21
CA GLU A 108 2.85 14.09 -0.88
C GLU A 108 2.12 13.18 -1.88
N PHE A 109 0.86 12.86 -1.65
CA PHE A 109 0.11 11.93 -2.49
C PHE A 109 -0.04 12.45 -3.94
N GLU A 110 -0.27 13.77 -4.12
CA GLU A 110 -0.31 14.37 -5.45
C GLU A 110 1.02 14.20 -6.20
N ASN A 111 2.15 14.39 -5.52
CA ASN A 111 3.47 14.19 -6.11
C ASN A 111 3.71 12.73 -6.50
N PHE A 112 3.20 11.78 -5.72
CA PHE A 112 3.24 10.36 -6.06
C PHE A 112 2.45 10.05 -7.35
N ILE A 113 1.25 10.62 -7.51
CA ILE A 113 0.44 10.48 -8.71
C ILE A 113 1.12 11.15 -9.92
N ARG A 114 1.64 12.38 -9.76
CA ARG A 114 2.39 13.07 -10.81
C ARG A 114 3.63 12.31 -11.23
N PHE A 115 4.34 11.69 -10.27
CA PHE A 115 5.48 10.83 -10.58
C PHE A 115 5.05 9.64 -11.45
N ARG A 116 3.91 8.99 -11.14
CA ARG A 116 3.38 7.91 -11.98
C ARG A 116 3.06 8.39 -13.40
N ILE A 117 2.39 9.51 -13.55
CA ILE A 117 2.00 10.08 -14.86
C ILE A 117 3.24 10.42 -15.69
N ASN A 118 4.23 11.07 -15.09
CA ASN A 118 5.43 11.56 -15.77
C ASN A 118 6.50 10.48 -16.02
N ASN A 119 6.28 9.26 -15.57
CA ASN A 119 7.24 8.15 -15.71
C ASN A 119 6.60 6.92 -16.35
N PRO A 120 6.14 7.00 -17.62
CA PRO A 120 5.46 5.90 -18.32
C PRO A 120 6.36 4.70 -18.62
N GLN A 121 7.68 4.83 -18.46
CA GLN A 121 8.66 3.76 -18.62
C GLN A 121 8.57 2.70 -17.51
N TYR A 122 7.93 3.00 -16.38
CA TYR A 122 7.73 2.01 -15.31
C TYR A 122 6.37 1.34 -15.45
N PHE A 123 6.29 0.03 -15.18
CA PHE A 123 5.03 -0.72 -15.18
C PHE A 123 4.18 -0.33 -13.97
N LEU A 124 4.74 -0.46 -12.76
CA LEU A 124 4.13 0.02 -11.52
C LEU A 124 5.06 1.01 -10.83
N VAL A 125 4.47 1.93 -10.07
CA VAL A 125 5.17 2.81 -9.14
C VAL A 125 4.70 2.50 -7.73
N PHE A 126 5.62 2.06 -6.88
CA PHE A 126 5.39 1.72 -5.48
C PHE A 126 5.68 2.90 -4.55
N ALA A 127 4.95 2.96 -3.44
CA ALA A 127 5.29 3.80 -2.31
C ALA A 127 6.56 3.30 -1.59
N ASN A 128 7.28 4.19 -0.94
CA ASN A 128 8.31 3.87 0.02
C ASN A 128 7.65 3.41 1.33
N THR A 129 7.44 2.11 1.47
CA THR A 129 6.58 1.55 2.51
C THR A 129 7.39 1.05 3.70
N VAL A 130 7.16 1.63 4.89
CA VAL A 130 7.64 1.12 6.18
C VAL A 130 6.97 -0.22 6.47
N ASN A 131 7.71 -1.18 7.01
CA ASN A 131 7.35 -2.59 7.12
C ASN A 131 7.12 -3.26 5.75
N ASN A 132 7.97 -2.91 4.78
CA ASN A 132 8.19 -3.68 3.57
C ASN A 132 9.62 -4.23 3.63
N ALA A 133 9.81 -5.51 3.32
CA ALA A 133 11.09 -6.19 3.54
C ALA A 133 12.24 -5.57 2.72
N LEU A 134 11.96 -5.17 1.48
CA LEU A 134 12.96 -4.54 0.62
C LEU A 134 13.26 -3.10 1.06
N ASN A 135 12.22 -2.34 1.42
CA ASN A 135 12.42 -1.00 1.94
C ASN A 135 13.13 -0.99 3.29
N TYR A 136 12.92 -2.01 4.13
CA TYR A 136 13.71 -2.17 5.34
C TYR A 136 15.21 -2.23 5.02
N TYR A 137 15.59 -3.05 4.03
CA TYR A 137 16.98 -3.13 3.56
C TYR A 137 17.48 -1.77 3.03
N ILE A 138 16.67 -1.08 2.22
CA ILE A 138 17.05 0.22 1.66
C ILE A 138 17.23 1.25 2.79
N HIS A 139 16.28 1.33 3.74
CA HIS A 139 16.36 2.24 4.88
C HIS A 139 17.57 1.96 5.78
N ASP A 140 17.93 0.69 5.95
CA ASP A 140 19.15 0.31 6.67
C ASP A 140 20.41 0.82 5.92
N LYS A 141 20.46 0.64 4.60
CA LYS A 141 21.58 1.08 3.75
C LYS A 141 21.77 2.60 3.69
N ILE A 142 20.69 3.36 3.72
CA ILE A 142 20.77 4.84 3.75
C ILE A 142 20.95 5.40 5.16
N GLY A 143 21.06 4.55 6.19
CA GLY A 143 21.27 4.98 7.56
C GLY A 143 20.02 5.50 8.30
N ALA A 144 18.82 5.25 7.75
CA ALA A 144 17.57 5.72 8.35
C ALA A 144 17.12 4.88 9.57
N LEU A 145 17.67 3.66 9.77
CA LEU A 145 17.33 2.78 10.89
C LEU A 145 18.31 2.94 12.06
N THR A 146 18.19 4.04 12.78
CA THR A 146 19.16 4.46 13.81
C THR A 146 19.00 3.77 15.18
N ILE A 147 17.95 2.98 15.40
CA ILE A 147 17.67 2.34 16.68
C ILE A 147 18.36 0.95 16.76
N HIS A 148 19.41 0.88 17.56
CA HIS A 148 20.16 -0.32 18.00
C HIS A 148 20.82 -1.17 16.91
N ASN A 149 22.13 -1.28 17.02
CA ASN A 149 23.02 -2.11 16.18
C ASN A 149 22.87 -3.63 16.39
N ASP A 150 21.93 -4.07 17.25
CA ASP A 150 21.80 -5.47 17.66
C ASP A 150 20.92 -6.31 16.71
N PHE A 151 20.34 -5.69 15.68
CA PHE A 151 19.59 -6.43 14.67
C PHE A 151 20.54 -6.91 13.57
N PRO A 152 20.50 -8.21 13.25
CA PRO A 152 21.25 -8.72 12.11
C PRO A 152 20.87 -7.97 10.83
N PRO A 153 21.83 -7.69 9.94
CA PRO A 153 21.53 -7.06 8.66
C PRO A 153 20.57 -7.93 7.85
N THR A 154 19.64 -7.29 7.16
CA THR A 154 18.75 -7.99 6.23
C THR A 154 19.39 -8.12 4.85
N THR A 155 18.89 -9.06 4.07
CA THR A 155 19.27 -9.23 2.67
C THR A 155 18.32 -8.44 1.76
N TYR A 156 18.80 -8.08 0.57
CA TYR A 156 17.97 -7.54 -0.50
C TYR A 156 17.02 -8.62 -1.03
N SER A 157 15.91 -8.82 -0.34
CA SER A 157 14.92 -9.85 -0.67
C SER A 157 13.57 -9.53 -0.07
N SER A 158 12.51 -9.78 -0.82
CA SER A 158 11.12 -9.64 -0.35
C SER A 158 10.73 -10.65 0.73
N VAL A 159 11.50 -11.73 0.88
CA VAL A 159 11.29 -12.79 1.88
C VAL A 159 12.39 -12.82 2.95
N SER A 160 13.05 -11.68 3.18
CA SER A 160 14.06 -11.55 4.24
C SER A 160 13.44 -11.63 5.66
N ALA A 161 14.29 -11.59 6.69
CA ALA A 161 13.84 -11.57 8.08
C ALA A 161 12.81 -10.44 8.36
N ALA A 162 12.91 -9.32 7.67
CA ALA A 162 11.95 -8.23 7.79
C ALA A 162 10.53 -8.56 7.29
N TRP A 163 10.36 -9.64 6.51
CA TRP A 163 9.04 -10.09 6.07
C TRP A 163 8.33 -11.00 7.08
N TYR A 164 9.06 -11.86 7.79
CA TYR A 164 8.44 -12.87 8.67
C TYR A 164 8.62 -12.60 10.16
N ASN A 165 9.61 -11.80 10.56
CA ASN A 165 9.87 -11.55 11.96
C ASN A 165 9.30 -10.18 12.39
N TYR A 166 8.31 -10.22 13.28
CA TYR A 166 7.63 -9.04 13.79
C TYR A 166 8.56 -8.02 14.48
N SER A 167 9.68 -8.45 15.04
CA SER A 167 10.63 -7.54 15.70
C SER A 167 11.24 -6.54 14.72
N TYR A 168 11.43 -6.93 13.46
CA TYR A 168 11.86 -6.01 12.40
C TYR A 168 10.76 -4.99 12.07
N ALA A 169 9.49 -5.42 12.04
CA ALA A 169 8.36 -4.51 11.86
C ALA A 169 8.30 -3.48 13.00
N VAL A 170 8.39 -3.93 14.26
CA VAL A 170 8.40 -3.04 15.43
C VAL A 170 9.55 -2.04 15.35
N ARG A 171 10.77 -2.50 15.06
CA ARG A 171 11.93 -1.60 14.89
C ARG A 171 11.66 -0.56 13.79
N HIS A 172 11.14 -0.99 12.65
CA HIS A 172 10.86 -0.09 11.53
C HIS A 172 9.81 0.97 11.89
N PHE A 173 8.74 0.56 12.61
CA PHE A 173 7.73 1.49 13.14
C PHE A 173 8.31 2.50 14.12
N MET A 174 9.18 2.06 15.02
CA MET A 174 9.78 2.94 16.02
C MET A 174 10.76 3.93 15.37
N CYS A 175 11.54 3.49 14.37
CA CYS A 175 12.38 4.40 13.58
C CYS A 175 11.53 5.44 12.85
N PHE A 176 10.48 5.01 12.16
CA PHE A 176 9.54 5.91 11.50
C PHE A 176 8.92 6.91 12.49
N TYR A 177 8.41 6.43 13.63
CA TYR A 177 7.79 7.28 14.64
C TYR A 177 8.76 8.31 15.21
N ASN A 178 10.02 7.93 15.45
CA ASN A 178 11.05 8.86 15.91
C ASN A 178 11.36 9.94 14.87
N HIS A 179 11.51 9.55 13.59
CA HIS A 179 11.68 10.52 12.50
C HIS A 179 10.48 11.46 12.38
N PHE A 180 9.26 10.92 12.50
CA PHE A 180 8.05 11.72 12.49
C PHE A 180 8.03 12.75 13.62
N LYS A 181 8.29 12.34 14.86
CA LYS A 181 8.27 13.21 16.05
C LYS A 181 9.36 14.27 16.03
N ASN A 182 10.51 13.97 15.43
CA ASN A 182 11.65 14.86 15.34
C ASN A 182 11.62 15.75 14.08
N GLY A 183 10.65 15.60 13.19
CA GLY A 183 10.58 16.36 11.94
C GLY A 183 11.65 15.95 10.91
N THR A 184 12.20 14.75 11.02
CA THR A 184 13.29 14.24 10.18
C THR A 184 12.86 13.11 9.24
N LEU A 185 11.58 13.05 8.84
CA LEU A 185 11.08 12.04 7.89
C LEU A 185 11.85 12.06 6.56
N SER A 186 12.44 13.20 6.19
CA SER A 186 13.29 13.31 5.00
C SER A 186 14.48 12.35 5.01
N GLU A 187 14.96 11.91 6.18
CA GLU A 187 16.05 10.95 6.32
C GLU A 187 15.65 9.52 5.91
N MET A 188 14.34 9.21 5.91
CA MET A 188 13.81 7.96 5.39
C MET A 188 13.52 8.01 3.88
N LYS A 189 13.70 9.15 3.25
CA LYS A 189 13.40 9.35 1.83
C LYS A 189 14.64 9.17 0.96
N PHE A 190 14.41 8.69 -0.24
CA PHE A 190 15.37 8.63 -1.34
C PHE A 190 14.69 9.09 -2.63
N ASP A 191 15.42 9.29 -3.71
CA ASP A 191 14.78 9.77 -4.95
C ASP A 191 13.88 8.70 -5.54
N LYS A 192 14.47 7.64 -6.03
CA LYS A 192 13.76 6.47 -6.56
C LYS A 192 14.65 5.23 -6.54
N TRP A 193 14.01 4.06 -6.56
CA TRP A 193 14.70 2.78 -6.69
C TRP A 193 14.04 1.95 -7.78
N VAL A 194 14.79 1.66 -8.84
CA VAL A 194 14.27 0.90 -9.99
C VAL A 194 14.55 -0.59 -9.77
N LEU A 195 13.53 -1.42 -9.90
CA LEU A 195 13.60 -2.87 -9.77
C LEU A 195 13.99 -3.47 -11.14
N THR A 196 15.27 -3.38 -11.48
CA THR A 196 15.79 -3.69 -12.84
C THR A 196 15.83 -5.17 -13.15
N GLU A 197 15.95 -6.02 -12.14
CA GLU A 197 16.01 -7.48 -12.28
C GLU A 197 14.61 -8.13 -12.22
N TYR A 198 13.54 -7.31 -12.28
CA TYR A 198 12.16 -7.75 -12.10
C TYR A 198 11.97 -8.53 -10.80
N GLU A 199 12.50 -7.97 -9.73
CA GLU A 199 12.50 -8.58 -8.41
C GLU A 199 11.09 -8.59 -7.81
N ARG A 200 10.80 -9.65 -7.07
CA ARG A 200 9.59 -9.72 -6.26
C ARG A 200 9.56 -8.59 -5.24
N TYR A 201 8.45 -7.88 -5.19
CA TYR A 201 8.21 -6.77 -4.26
C TYR A 201 6.80 -6.85 -3.69
N SER A 202 6.64 -6.63 -2.38
CA SER A 202 5.33 -6.71 -1.74
C SER A 202 4.41 -5.58 -2.18
N ILE A 203 3.23 -5.95 -2.65
CA ILE A 203 2.25 -5.09 -3.32
C ILE A 203 1.32 -4.35 -2.33
N ASN A 204 1.90 -3.73 -1.29
CA ASN A 204 1.13 -3.08 -0.22
C ASN A 204 0.51 -1.75 -0.65
N PHE A 205 1.27 -0.92 -1.40
CA PHE A 205 0.83 0.36 -1.92
C PHE A 205 1.53 0.68 -3.24
N PHE A 206 0.78 0.76 -4.32
CA PHE A 206 1.33 1.11 -5.64
C PHE A 206 0.28 1.74 -6.56
N SER A 207 0.77 2.35 -7.64
CA SER A 207 -0.04 2.99 -8.68
C SER A 207 0.30 2.46 -10.08
N TRP A 208 -0.70 2.51 -10.97
CA TRP A 208 -0.55 2.19 -12.39
C TRP A 208 -1.46 3.06 -13.25
N MET A 209 -1.16 3.16 -14.53
CA MET A 209 -2.09 3.72 -15.52
C MET A 209 -3.07 2.63 -15.95
N GLY A 210 -4.35 2.92 -16.04
CA GLY A 210 -5.33 1.93 -16.51
C GLY A 210 -5.00 1.34 -17.88
N SER A 211 -4.39 2.14 -18.77
CA SER A 211 -3.88 1.69 -20.07
C SER A 211 -2.80 0.60 -20.00
N GLU A 212 -2.06 0.49 -18.88
CA GLU A 212 -1.02 -0.52 -18.72
C GLU A 212 -1.59 -1.94 -18.55
N PHE A 213 -2.76 -2.07 -17.95
CA PHE A 213 -3.36 -3.39 -17.75
C PHE A 213 -4.12 -3.88 -18.97
N GLY A 214 -4.75 -2.99 -19.75
CA GLY A 214 -5.44 -3.34 -20.98
C GLY A 214 -6.48 -4.45 -20.78
N LYS A 215 -6.40 -5.50 -21.62
CA LYS A 215 -7.15 -6.73 -21.39
C LYS A 215 -6.40 -7.57 -20.35
N PHE A 216 -6.65 -7.27 -19.09
CA PHE A 216 -6.09 -8.04 -17.99
C PHE A 216 -6.65 -9.46 -18.02
N VAL A 217 -5.75 -10.43 -18.16
CA VAL A 217 -6.09 -11.83 -17.92
C VAL A 217 -5.71 -12.12 -16.47
N HIS A 218 -6.62 -12.67 -15.70
CA HIS A 218 -6.43 -12.98 -14.30
C HIS A 218 -5.04 -13.58 -14.03
N CYS A 219 -4.35 -13.03 -13.03
CA CYS A 219 -2.97 -13.38 -12.67
C CYS A 219 -2.79 -14.79 -12.07
N GLY A 220 -3.85 -15.58 -12.03
CA GLY A 220 -3.80 -16.94 -11.49
C GLY A 220 -3.67 -16.97 -9.97
N LYS A 221 -2.63 -17.66 -9.46
CA LYS A 221 -2.52 -17.97 -8.03
C LYS A 221 -1.74 -16.96 -7.21
N ASP A 222 -0.92 -16.10 -7.82
CA ASP A 222 0.05 -15.23 -7.16
C ASP A 222 0.09 -13.88 -7.90
N ASP A 223 -0.77 -12.94 -7.48
CA ASP A 223 -0.85 -11.62 -8.06
C ASP A 223 0.42 -10.80 -7.80
N GLU A 224 1.07 -10.97 -6.66
CA GLU A 224 2.34 -10.30 -6.35
C GLU A 224 3.42 -10.72 -7.35
N LYS A 225 3.60 -12.03 -7.57
CA LYS A 225 4.56 -12.53 -8.57
C LYS A 225 4.22 -12.03 -9.98
N TRP A 226 2.94 -12.05 -10.32
CA TRP A 226 2.48 -11.62 -11.64
C TRP A 226 2.78 -10.14 -11.90
N LEU A 227 2.50 -9.28 -10.91
CA LEU A 227 2.68 -7.83 -10.98
C LEU A 227 4.14 -7.38 -10.87
N THR A 228 4.98 -8.16 -10.21
CA THR A 228 6.34 -7.69 -9.88
C THR A 228 7.44 -8.40 -10.67
N GLU A 229 7.22 -9.63 -11.12
CA GLU A 229 8.20 -10.41 -11.87
C GLU A 229 7.75 -10.65 -13.33
N ILE A 230 6.55 -11.21 -13.53
CA ILE A 230 6.13 -11.72 -14.85
C ILE A 230 5.79 -10.58 -15.80
N LYS A 231 4.83 -9.71 -15.44
CA LYS A 231 4.35 -8.67 -16.35
C LYS A 231 5.37 -7.57 -16.65
N PRO A 232 6.14 -7.08 -15.66
CA PRO A 232 7.23 -6.15 -15.95
C PRO A 232 8.24 -6.73 -16.95
N ALA A 233 8.63 -8.00 -16.80
CA ALA A 233 9.55 -8.67 -17.72
C ALA A 233 8.95 -8.85 -19.11
N GLU A 234 7.70 -9.31 -19.25
CA GLU A 234 7.01 -9.45 -20.52
C GLU A 234 6.86 -8.11 -21.28
N ARG A 235 6.77 -7.00 -20.55
CA ARG A 235 6.60 -5.66 -21.12
C ARG A 235 7.91 -4.89 -21.27
N GLU A 236 9.02 -5.44 -20.79
CA GLU A 236 10.31 -4.76 -20.72
C GLU A 236 10.21 -3.40 -19.99
N LYS A 237 9.29 -3.32 -19.00
CA LYS A 237 9.05 -2.14 -18.17
C LYS A 237 9.29 -2.50 -16.71
N PRO A 238 10.42 -2.09 -16.12
CA PRO A 238 10.68 -2.38 -14.71
C PRO A 238 9.68 -1.65 -13.80
N ASN A 239 9.50 -2.17 -12.61
CA ASN A 239 8.82 -1.48 -11.53
C ASN A 239 9.74 -0.45 -10.87
N CYS A 240 9.16 0.53 -10.17
CA CYS A 240 9.93 1.57 -9.50
C CYS A 240 9.33 1.89 -8.13
N ILE A 241 10.17 2.07 -7.11
CA ILE A 241 9.78 2.64 -5.83
C ILE A 241 10.02 4.15 -5.89
N TYR A 242 8.98 4.95 -5.66
CA TYR A 242 9.13 6.40 -5.49
C TYR A 242 9.48 6.70 -4.03
N GLY A 243 10.75 6.91 -3.76
CA GLY A 243 11.30 7.01 -2.42
C GLY A 243 10.85 8.24 -1.62
N ARG A 244 10.25 9.24 -2.27
CA ARG A 244 9.82 10.48 -1.62
C ARG A 244 8.45 10.40 -0.98
N PHE A 245 7.64 9.40 -1.34
CA PHE A 245 6.29 9.18 -0.79
C PHE A 245 6.29 8.03 0.20
N LEU A 246 6.17 8.35 1.49
CA LEU A 246 6.17 7.37 2.58
C LEU A 246 4.77 6.84 2.87
N ALA A 247 4.69 5.53 3.14
CA ALA A 247 3.53 4.85 3.68
C ALA A 247 3.94 3.87 4.79
N VAL A 248 2.99 3.43 5.62
CA VAL A 248 3.24 2.44 6.68
C VAL A 248 2.23 1.30 6.53
N HIS A 249 2.75 0.10 6.27
CA HIS A 249 2.01 -1.15 6.25
C HIS A 249 2.11 -1.83 7.63
N TYR A 250 0.97 -2.23 8.22
CA TYR A 250 0.98 -2.73 9.60
C TYR A 250 1.58 -4.13 9.70
N ALA A 251 1.07 -5.12 8.97
CA ALA A 251 1.49 -6.49 9.23
C ALA A 251 1.33 -7.45 8.05
N TYR A 252 2.41 -8.10 7.69
CA TYR A 252 2.32 -9.35 6.95
C TYR A 252 1.60 -10.43 7.77
N TYR A 253 0.98 -11.39 7.09
CA TYR A 253 0.28 -12.49 7.77
C TYR A 253 1.19 -13.27 8.72
N THR A 254 2.49 -13.33 8.44
CA THR A 254 3.53 -13.97 9.25
C THR A 254 3.85 -13.21 10.55
N GLN A 255 3.61 -11.91 10.59
CA GLN A 255 3.90 -11.02 11.72
C GLN A 255 2.68 -10.73 12.59
N ARG A 256 1.47 -10.86 12.00
CA ARG A 256 0.22 -10.33 12.56
C ARG A 256 -0.09 -10.84 13.96
N SER A 257 0.03 -12.15 14.20
CA SER A 257 -0.28 -12.74 15.49
C SER A 257 0.56 -12.17 16.65
N GLU A 258 1.82 -11.80 16.39
CA GLU A 258 2.69 -11.22 17.40
C GLU A 258 2.47 -9.71 17.56
N LEU A 259 2.19 -9.00 16.48
CA LEU A 259 1.83 -7.58 16.53
C LEU A 259 0.47 -7.35 17.20
N ASP A 260 -0.49 -8.27 17.04
CA ASP A 260 -1.79 -8.22 17.70
C ASP A 260 -1.70 -8.35 19.23
N LYS A 261 -0.60 -8.91 19.75
CA LYS A 261 -0.30 -8.93 21.19
C LYS A 261 0.25 -7.59 21.70
N GLN A 262 0.51 -6.65 20.83
CA GLN A 262 1.11 -5.34 21.11
C GLN A 262 0.20 -4.18 20.65
N PRO A 263 -1.03 -4.05 21.21
CA PRO A 263 -2.01 -3.06 20.75
C PRO A 263 -1.52 -1.62 20.85
N GLN A 264 -0.55 -1.34 21.73
CA GLN A 264 0.06 -0.02 21.88
C GLN A 264 0.73 0.48 20.60
N ILE A 265 1.18 -0.42 19.70
CA ILE A 265 1.78 -0.04 18.41
C ILE A 265 0.70 0.58 17.52
N LEU A 266 -0.44 -0.09 17.37
CA LEU A 266 -1.55 0.44 16.56
C LEU A 266 -2.10 1.75 17.14
N GLU A 267 -2.11 1.88 18.47
CA GLU A 267 -2.54 3.11 19.15
C GLU A 267 -1.64 4.32 18.86
N ILE A 268 -0.34 4.11 18.59
CA ILE A 268 0.55 5.18 18.10
C ILE A 268 -0.02 5.74 16.80
N PHE A 269 -0.32 4.89 15.82
CA PHE A 269 -0.84 5.32 14.53
C PHE A 269 -2.26 5.89 14.60
N ARG A 270 -3.12 5.41 15.51
CA ARG A 270 -4.42 6.04 15.80
C ARG A 270 -4.27 7.48 16.33
N LYS A 271 -3.22 7.75 17.11
CA LYS A 271 -2.93 9.10 17.59
C LYS A 271 -2.42 10.00 16.47
N LEU A 272 -1.49 9.50 15.63
CA LEU A 272 -1.00 10.24 14.46
C LEU A 272 -2.14 10.62 13.50
N CYS A 273 -3.06 9.70 13.29
CA CYS A 273 -4.24 9.93 12.47
C CYS A 273 -5.13 11.07 12.99
N LYS A 274 -5.25 11.25 14.32
CA LYS A 274 -6.02 12.36 14.91
C LYS A 274 -5.39 13.73 14.68
N GLU A 275 -4.08 13.80 14.46
CA GLU A 275 -3.38 15.05 14.16
C GLU A 275 -3.83 15.63 12.81
N ILE A 276 -4.22 14.78 11.84
CA ILE A 276 -4.74 15.20 10.52
C ILE A 276 -6.07 15.97 10.67
N LYS A 277 -6.94 15.55 11.60
CA LYS A 277 -8.26 16.19 11.79
C LYS A 277 -8.17 17.58 12.41
N ASN A 278 -7.06 17.89 13.06
CA ASN A 278 -6.89 19.11 13.86
C ASN A 278 -5.99 20.16 13.14
N GLY A 279 -5.43 19.85 12.00
CA GLY A 279 -4.62 20.75 11.16
C GLY A 279 -5.33 21.14 9.87
#